data_a1bd7b5a7feae2d03c43b681f53a6c7e
#
_entry.id   a1bd7b5a7feae2d03c43b681f53a6c7e
#
_cell.length_a   1.000
_cell.length_b   1.000
_cell.length_c   1.000
_cell.angle_alpha   90.00
_cell.angle_beta   90.00
_cell.angle_gamma   90.00
#
_symmetry.space_group_name_H-M   'P 1'
#
loop_
_entity.id
_entity.type
_entity.pdbx_description
1 polymer ?
#
loop_
_entity_poly.entity_id
_entity_poly.type
_entity_poly.pdbx_seq_one_letter_code
_entity_poly.pdbx_strand_id
1 'polypeptide(L)'
;MQFDTDKLVQYFSDAPEDISLSDINLETIPSHVSIIMDGNGRWATARGLDRTEGHKAGVLSLREAVTTSVRLGLDVLSVYAFSTENWKRPQREVDLLMRLFAETLLKELPLFHQENVKLRFFGDLEALPEKTRKTFQRGLDETAQNTGMTFALAVNYGSRAELTRAAVLLANQISEGAISADSVTPADFEKNLYTAGLPDPDLLIRTSGELRLSNYLLWQLAYSELYVTQTYWPDFSKWDFLRAIKDYQARERRFGGVK
;
A
#
# COMPACT_ATOMS: atom_id res chain seq x y z
N MET A 1 -0.60 17.07 11.68
CA MET A 1 0.61 16.40 12.26
C MET A 1 1.75 17.41 12.29
N GLN A 2 2.53 17.51 13.37
CA GLN A 2 3.66 18.46 13.45
C GLN A 2 4.87 17.73 12.84
N PHE A 3 5.36 18.19 11.69
CA PHE A 3 6.54 17.61 11.04
C PHE A 3 7.79 17.88 11.89
N ASP A 4 8.62 16.88 12.06
CA ASP A 4 10.00 17.06 12.51
C ASP A 4 10.82 17.54 11.30
N THR A 5 10.84 18.86 11.11
CA THR A 5 11.45 19.50 9.93
C THR A 5 12.93 19.14 9.80
N ASP A 6 13.66 19.00 10.93
CA ASP A 6 15.09 18.69 10.89
C ASP A 6 15.33 17.27 10.36
N LYS A 7 14.55 16.30 10.83
CA LYS A 7 14.62 14.91 10.32
C LYS A 7 14.22 14.83 8.85
N LEU A 8 13.20 15.60 8.43
CA LEU A 8 12.76 15.66 7.04
C LEU A 8 13.88 16.19 6.13
N VAL A 9 14.46 17.36 6.46
CA VAL A 9 15.55 17.96 5.68
C VAL A 9 16.77 17.05 5.64
N GLN A 10 17.16 16.48 6.79
CA GLN A 10 18.29 15.54 6.86
C GLN A 10 18.05 14.29 6.00
N TYR A 11 16.83 13.74 6.00
CA TYR A 11 16.50 12.55 5.22
C TYR A 11 16.60 12.78 3.71
N PHE A 12 16.33 14.00 3.24
CA PHE A 12 16.40 14.40 1.83
C PHE A 12 17.62 15.25 1.49
N SER A 13 18.71 15.18 2.27
CA SER A 13 19.91 16.03 2.08
C SER A 13 20.79 15.63 0.89
N ASP A 14 20.69 14.41 0.38
CA ASP A 14 21.46 13.84 -0.73
C ASP A 14 20.73 13.94 -2.08
N ALA A 15 20.07 15.07 -2.35
CA ALA A 15 19.20 15.26 -3.49
C ALA A 15 19.95 15.13 -4.84
N PRO A 16 19.39 14.38 -5.80
CA PRO A 16 19.87 14.40 -7.18
C PRO A 16 19.54 15.73 -7.85
N GLU A 17 20.11 15.98 -9.03
CA GLU A 17 19.97 17.27 -9.74
C GLU A 17 18.53 17.56 -10.19
N ASP A 18 17.71 16.53 -10.42
CA ASP A 18 16.40 16.65 -11.07
C ASP A 18 15.21 16.75 -10.09
N ILE A 19 15.43 16.45 -8.80
CA ILE A 19 14.37 16.49 -7.77
C ILE A 19 14.96 16.76 -6.39
N SER A 20 14.31 17.61 -5.63
CA SER A 20 14.67 17.90 -4.24
C SER A 20 13.41 18.10 -3.38
N LEU A 21 13.57 18.17 -2.07
CA LEU A 21 12.47 18.43 -1.15
C LEU A 21 11.81 19.80 -1.42
N SER A 22 12.56 20.81 -1.90
CA SER A 22 12.02 22.13 -2.22
C SER A 22 11.05 22.14 -3.41
N ASP A 23 11.02 21.08 -4.22
CA ASP A 23 10.05 20.89 -5.30
C ASP A 23 8.66 20.45 -4.79
N ILE A 24 8.54 20.12 -3.51
CA ILE A 24 7.34 19.53 -2.92
C ILE A 24 6.65 20.54 -2.01
N ASN A 25 5.37 20.78 -2.26
CA ASN A 25 4.53 21.54 -1.33
C ASN A 25 4.04 20.62 -0.21
N LEU A 26 4.58 20.79 1.01
CA LEU A 26 4.26 19.96 2.16
C LEU A 26 2.81 20.15 2.66
N GLU A 27 2.12 21.22 2.27
CA GLU A 27 0.71 21.46 2.63
C GLU A 27 -0.28 20.67 1.78
N THR A 28 0.16 20.15 0.63
CA THR A 28 -0.69 19.44 -0.33
C THR A 28 -0.20 18.00 -0.59
N ILE A 29 0.43 17.39 0.41
CA ILE A 29 0.80 15.97 0.37
C ILE A 29 -0.48 15.12 0.32
N PRO A 30 -0.55 14.06 -0.53
CA PRO A 30 -1.68 13.15 -0.52
C PRO A 30 -1.81 12.47 0.85
N SER A 31 -3.04 12.36 1.37
CA SER A 31 -3.32 11.68 2.64
C SER A 31 -3.03 10.19 2.55
N HIS A 32 -3.41 9.56 1.43
CA HIS A 32 -3.22 8.13 1.20
C HIS A 32 -2.52 7.87 -0.14
N VAL A 33 -1.32 7.31 -0.07
CA VAL A 33 -0.61 6.76 -1.23
C VAL A 33 -0.71 5.24 -1.25
N SER A 34 -1.06 4.69 -2.41
CA SER A 34 -1.12 3.25 -2.63
C SER A 34 -0.06 2.82 -3.64
N ILE A 35 0.60 1.67 -3.45
CA ILE A 35 1.69 1.22 -4.33
C ILE A 35 1.46 -0.21 -4.81
N ILE A 36 1.52 -0.42 -6.13
CA ILE A 36 1.68 -1.74 -6.76
C ILE A 36 3.17 -1.97 -6.99
N MET A 37 3.77 -2.82 -6.18
CA MET A 37 5.21 -3.15 -6.14
C MET A 37 5.58 -4.15 -7.24
N ASP A 38 5.55 -3.70 -8.50
CA ASP A 38 5.82 -4.56 -9.66
C ASP A 38 7.30 -4.52 -10.09
N GLY A 39 7.75 -5.60 -10.75
CA GLY A 39 9.06 -5.67 -11.37
C GLY A 39 10.13 -6.46 -10.62
N ASN A 40 9.86 -7.00 -9.41
CA ASN A 40 10.83 -7.79 -8.64
C ASN A 40 11.49 -8.91 -9.46
N GLY A 41 10.67 -9.73 -10.13
CA GLY A 41 11.19 -10.83 -10.94
C GLY A 41 11.95 -10.36 -12.17
N ARG A 42 11.49 -9.31 -12.86
CA ARG A 42 12.17 -8.72 -14.04
C ARG A 42 13.52 -8.11 -13.64
N TRP A 43 13.57 -7.42 -12.51
CA TRP A 43 14.78 -6.87 -11.94
C TRP A 43 15.85 -7.94 -11.71
N ALA A 44 15.50 -9.08 -11.10
CA ALA A 44 16.38 -10.20 -10.86
C ALA A 44 16.84 -10.84 -12.17
N THR A 45 15.92 -11.14 -13.09
CA THR A 45 16.24 -11.74 -14.40
C THR A 45 17.19 -10.86 -15.21
N ALA A 46 17.01 -9.54 -15.22
CA ALA A 46 17.90 -8.61 -15.92
C ALA A 46 19.35 -8.60 -15.36
N ARG A 47 19.53 -9.11 -14.14
CA ARG A 47 20.84 -9.22 -13.46
C ARG A 47 21.37 -10.66 -13.42
N GLY A 48 20.71 -11.60 -14.12
CA GLY A 48 21.10 -13.02 -14.11
C GLY A 48 20.84 -13.73 -12.77
N LEU A 49 19.97 -13.16 -11.91
CA LEU A 49 19.64 -13.69 -10.60
C LEU A 49 18.33 -14.50 -10.62
N ASP A 50 18.17 -15.37 -9.65
CA ASP A 50 16.87 -16.03 -9.41
C ASP A 50 15.79 -14.98 -9.10
N ARG A 51 14.56 -15.19 -9.59
CA ARG A 51 13.43 -14.27 -9.38
C ARG A 51 13.18 -13.93 -7.91
N THR A 52 13.48 -14.86 -7.02
CA THR A 52 13.33 -14.71 -5.58
C THR A 52 14.27 -13.66 -4.97
N GLU A 53 15.43 -13.41 -5.59
CA GLU A 53 16.37 -12.37 -5.13
C GLU A 53 15.80 -10.96 -5.33
N GLY A 54 14.97 -10.77 -6.38
CA GLY A 54 14.27 -9.51 -6.57
C GLY A 54 13.27 -9.21 -5.44
N HIS A 55 12.57 -10.23 -4.93
CA HIS A 55 11.67 -10.04 -3.77
C HIS A 55 12.43 -9.67 -2.50
N LYS A 56 13.60 -10.27 -2.27
CA LYS A 56 14.46 -9.90 -1.12
C LYS A 56 14.98 -8.46 -1.25
N ALA A 57 15.45 -8.08 -2.45
CA ALA A 57 15.91 -6.72 -2.71
C ALA A 57 14.79 -5.69 -2.52
N GLY A 58 13.57 -6.01 -2.96
CA GLY A 58 12.39 -5.14 -2.82
C GLY A 58 11.97 -4.82 -1.38
N VAL A 59 12.48 -5.57 -0.38
CA VAL A 59 12.26 -5.24 1.04
C VAL A 59 12.93 -3.91 1.42
N LEU A 60 14.08 -3.59 0.86
CA LEU A 60 14.76 -2.33 1.13
C LEU A 60 13.97 -1.14 0.59
N SER A 61 13.45 -1.25 -0.63
CA SER A 61 12.59 -0.23 -1.23
C SER A 61 11.28 -0.06 -0.44
N LEU A 62 10.73 -1.14 0.13
CA LEU A 62 9.55 -1.05 1.00
C LEU A 62 9.85 -0.27 2.27
N ARG A 63 10.99 -0.57 2.93
CA ARG A 63 11.43 0.17 4.12
C ARG A 63 11.62 1.65 3.79
N GLU A 64 12.26 1.97 2.68
CA GLU A 64 12.46 3.35 2.23
C GLU A 64 11.13 4.05 1.93
N ALA A 65 10.19 3.38 1.25
CA ALA A 65 8.86 3.93 0.99
C ALA A 65 8.07 4.21 2.29
N VAL A 66 8.12 3.30 3.28
CA VAL A 66 7.51 3.52 4.61
C VAL A 66 8.16 4.73 5.30
N THR A 67 9.49 4.78 5.35
CA THR A 67 10.21 5.90 5.97
C THR A 67 9.89 7.22 5.26
N THR A 68 9.91 7.24 3.93
CA THR A 68 9.56 8.42 3.13
C THR A 68 8.15 8.89 3.44
N SER A 69 7.19 7.98 3.51
CA SER A 69 5.78 8.30 3.83
C SER A 69 5.63 8.92 5.22
N VAL A 70 6.32 8.37 6.22
CA VAL A 70 6.35 8.93 7.58
C VAL A 70 6.97 10.33 7.58
N ARG A 71 8.10 10.52 6.89
CA ARG A 71 8.78 11.84 6.83
C ARG A 71 7.93 12.89 6.12
N LEU A 72 7.19 12.52 5.08
CA LEU A 72 6.28 13.40 4.36
C LEU A 72 4.93 13.62 5.09
N GLY A 73 4.66 12.87 6.17
CA GLY A 73 3.44 13.02 6.97
C GLY A 73 2.19 12.46 6.32
N LEU A 74 2.29 11.40 5.53
CA LEU A 74 1.12 10.68 5.03
C LEU A 74 0.30 10.11 6.20
N ASP A 75 -1.02 10.06 6.02
CA ASP A 75 -1.91 9.36 6.97
C ASP A 75 -1.92 7.86 6.71
N VAL A 76 -1.86 7.46 5.43
CA VAL A 76 -1.90 6.05 5.01
C VAL A 76 -0.90 5.79 3.88
N LEU A 77 -0.11 4.72 4.04
CA LEU A 77 0.58 4.06 2.93
C LEU A 77 -0.01 2.66 2.77
N SER A 78 -0.56 2.33 1.61
CA SER A 78 -0.98 0.96 1.31
C SER A 78 -0.13 0.34 0.20
N VAL A 79 0.11 -0.98 0.29
CA VAL A 79 0.93 -1.69 -0.69
C VAL A 79 0.29 -3.01 -1.11
N TYR A 80 0.39 -3.36 -2.40
CA TYR A 80 -0.07 -4.64 -2.92
C TYR A 80 1.04 -5.67 -2.77
N ALA A 81 1.04 -6.40 -1.63
CA ALA A 81 2.08 -7.34 -1.28
C ALA A 81 1.87 -8.73 -1.89
N PHE A 82 0.63 -9.25 -1.90
CA PHE A 82 0.32 -10.58 -2.44
C PHE A 82 -1.13 -10.65 -2.94
N SER A 83 -1.29 -10.89 -4.23
CA SER A 83 -2.62 -11.03 -4.84
C SER A 83 -3.15 -12.47 -4.76
N THR A 84 -4.47 -12.64 -4.86
CA THR A 84 -5.10 -13.96 -4.99
C THR A 84 -4.59 -14.74 -6.20
N GLU A 85 -4.20 -14.07 -7.27
CA GLU A 85 -3.63 -14.69 -8.47
C GLU A 85 -2.21 -15.23 -8.23
N ASN A 86 -1.49 -14.73 -7.23
CA ASN A 86 -0.12 -15.16 -6.93
C ASN A 86 -0.03 -16.60 -6.40
N TRP A 87 -1.13 -17.17 -5.91
CA TRP A 87 -1.19 -18.60 -5.57
C TRP A 87 -0.93 -19.54 -6.76
N LYS A 88 -1.10 -19.03 -7.99
CA LYS A 88 -0.79 -19.79 -9.22
C LYS A 88 0.70 -19.84 -9.55
N ARG A 89 1.55 -19.14 -8.81
CA ARG A 89 3.01 -19.16 -8.96
C ARG A 89 3.57 -20.51 -8.51
N PRO A 90 4.81 -20.86 -8.91
CA PRO A 90 5.47 -22.04 -8.39
C PRO A 90 5.47 -22.06 -6.86
N GLN A 91 5.14 -23.20 -6.25
CA GLN A 91 4.98 -23.33 -4.80
C GLN A 91 6.21 -22.82 -4.03
N ARG A 92 7.44 -23.09 -4.54
CA ARG A 92 8.68 -22.58 -3.96
C ARG A 92 8.72 -21.05 -3.84
N GLU A 93 8.19 -20.32 -4.84
CA GLU A 93 8.12 -18.85 -4.81
C GLU A 93 7.08 -18.39 -3.78
N VAL A 94 5.92 -19.04 -3.72
CA VAL A 94 4.87 -18.75 -2.73
C VAL A 94 5.38 -18.96 -1.30
N ASP A 95 6.02 -20.11 -1.03
CA ASP A 95 6.56 -20.43 0.30
C ASP A 95 7.64 -19.44 0.73
N LEU A 96 8.47 -19.00 -0.22
CA LEU A 96 9.46 -17.96 0.05
C LEU A 96 8.80 -16.64 0.43
N LEU A 97 7.78 -16.20 -0.34
CA LEU A 97 7.08 -14.95 -0.07
C LEU A 97 6.41 -14.97 1.30
N MET A 98 5.75 -16.06 1.68
CA MET A 98 5.12 -16.20 2.99
C MET A 98 6.15 -16.12 4.13
N ARG A 99 7.33 -16.75 3.96
CA ARG A 99 8.43 -16.62 4.92
C ARG A 99 8.99 -15.21 4.96
N LEU A 100 9.23 -14.60 3.80
CA LEU A 100 9.77 -13.25 3.69
C LEU A 100 8.86 -12.24 4.39
N PHE A 101 7.53 -12.33 4.20
CA PHE A 101 6.57 -11.47 4.90
C PHE A 101 6.69 -11.59 6.41
N ALA A 102 6.69 -12.83 6.94
CA ALA A 102 6.78 -13.06 8.37
C ALA A 102 8.11 -12.57 8.97
N GLU A 103 9.23 -12.87 8.31
CA GLU A 103 10.57 -12.50 8.78
C GLU A 103 10.78 -10.97 8.69
N THR A 104 10.36 -10.35 7.58
CA THR A 104 10.48 -8.90 7.40
C THR A 104 9.62 -8.16 8.43
N LEU A 105 8.37 -8.57 8.62
CA LEU A 105 7.50 -7.93 9.59
C LEU A 105 8.14 -7.89 10.98
N LEU A 106 8.66 -9.03 11.47
CA LEU A 106 9.29 -9.09 12.80
C LEU A 106 10.55 -8.23 12.89
N LYS A 107 11.32 -8.12 11.80
CA LYS A 107 12.52 -7.27 11.75
C LYS A 107 12.19 -5.78 11.76
N GLU A 108 11.06 -5.39 11.18
CA GLU A 108 10.64 -3.99 11.05
C GLU A 108 9.82 -3.49 12.25
N LEU A 109 9.33 -4.35 13.14
CA LEU A 109 8.57 -3.93 14.32
C LEU A 109 9.25 -2.85 15.15
N PRO A 110 10.57 -2.92 15.47
CA PRO A 110 11.24 -1.85 16.18
C PRO A 110 11.16 -0.48 15.48
N LEU A 111 11.29 -0.48 14.14
CA LEU A 111 11.15 0.73 13.34
C LEU A 111 9.70 1.26 13.39
N PHE A 112 8.70 0.38 13.30
CA PHE A 112 7.31 0.79 13.38
C PHE A 112 6.95 1.42 14.72
N HIS A 113 7.51 0.92 15.83
CA HIS A 113 7.36 1.57 17.14
C HIS A 113 8.05 2.93 17.19
N GLN A 114 9.31 2.98 16.75
CA GLN A 114 10.10 4.22 16.77
C GLN A 114 9.44 5.32 15.93
N GLU A 115 8.87 4.99 14.78
CA GLU A 115 8.23 5.92 13.84
C GLU A 115 6.71 6.04 14.07
N ASN A 116 6.19 5.45 15.16
CA ASN A 116 4.77 5.47 15.50
C ASN A 116 3.85 4.97 14.38
N VAL A 117 4.29 3.97 13.61
CA VAL A 117 3.53 3.40 12.50
C VAL A 117 2.57 2.34 13.01
N LYS A 118 1.29 2.45 12.65
CA LYS A 118 0.25 1.47 12.92
C LYS A 118 0.12 0.51 11.75
N LEU A 119 0.23 -0.80 12.02
CA LEU A 119 0.03 -1.81 10.99
C LEU A 119 -1.46 -2.10 10.75
N ARG A 120 -1.77 -2.41 9.49
CA ARG A 120 -3.04 -2.95 9.07
C ARG A 120 -2.82 -3.96 7.94
N PHE A 121 -3.59 -5.06 7.95
CA PHE A 121 -3.64 -6.00 6.84
C PHE A 121 -5.05 -6.04 6.29
N PHE A 122 -5.17 -6.23 4.97
CA PHE A 122 -6.46 -6.43 4.33
C PHE A 122 -6.37 -7.47 3.21
N GLY A 123 -7.42 -8.28 3.09
CA GLY A 123 -7.51 -9.45 2.23
C GLY A 123 -8.06 -10.65 2.99
N ASP A 124 -8.07 -11.81 2.37
CA ASP A 124 -8.49 -13.06 3.02
C ASP A 124 -7.31 -13.66 3.81
N LEU A 125 -7.12 -13.16 5.03
CA LEU A 125 -6.01 -13.57 5.90
C LEU A 125 -6.23 -14.98 6.48
N GLU A 126 -7.46 -15.46 6.58
CA GLU A 126 -7.75 -16.78 7.13
C GLU A 126 -7.23 -17.92 6.25
N ALA A 127 -7.15 -17.70 4.94
CA ALA A 127 -6.59 -18.65 4.00
C ALA A 127 -5.05 -18.71 4.00
N LEU A 128 -4.37 -17.85 4.77
CA LEU A 128 -2.90 -17.85 4.87
C LEU A 128 -2.39 -18.99 5.76
N PRO A 129 -1.13 -19.47 5.55
CA PRO A 129 -0.49 -20.41 6.44
C PRO A 129 -0.51 -19.91 7.89
N GLU A 130 -0.81 -20.81 8.84
CA GLU A 130 -0.99 -20.49 10.26
C GLU A 130 0.17 -19.69 10.85
N LYS A 131 1.42 -20.05 10.51
CA LYS A 131 2.61 -19.32 10.97
C LYS A 131 2.62 -17.86 10.51
N THR A 132 2.27 -17.60 9.24
CA THR A 132 2.18 -16.25 8.68
C THR A 132 1.07 -15.46 9.37
N ARG A 133 -0.11 -16.06 9.53
CA ARG A 133 -1.26 -15.46 10.20
C ARG A 133 -0.94 -15.07 11.65
N LYS A 134 -0.32 -15.97 12.42
CA LYS A 134 0.11 -15.67 13.80
C LYS A 134 1.11 -14.51 13.86
N THR A 135 2.03 -14.46 12.90
CA THR A 135 3.00 -13.35 12.84
C THR A 135 2.33 -12.03 12.51
N PHE A 136 1.35 -12.02 11.60
CA PHE A 136 0.57 -10.83 11.27
C PHE A 136 -0.25 -10.36 12.46
N GLN A 137 -0.92 -11.27 13.17
CA GLN A 137 -1.66 -10.94 14.38
C GLN A 137 -0.74 -10.31 15.44
N ARG A 138 0.43 -10.88 15.66
CA ARG A 138 1.43 -10.29 16.55
C ARG A 138 1.81 -8.85 16.13
N GLY A 139 2.02 -8.61 14.83
CA GLY A 139 2.32 -7.25 14.32
C GLY A 139 1.19 -6.26 14.58
N LEU A 140 -0.07 -6.68 14.38
CA LEU A 140 -1.25 -5.89 14.69
C LEU A 140 -1.31 -5.54 16.19
N ASP A 141 -1.14 -6.55 17.05
CA ASP A 141 -1.22 -6.39 18.52
C ASP A 141 -0.12 -5.45 19.03
N GLU A 142 1.13 -5.65 18.59
CA GLU A 142 2.27 -4.83 19.00
C GLU A 142 2.13 -3.36 18.55
N THR A 143 1.54 -3.10 17.36
CA THR A 143 1.40 -1.72 16.84
C THR A 143 0.02 -1.11 17.10
N ALA A 144 -0.87 -1.78 17.84
CA ALA A 144 -2.25 -1.35 18.06
C ALA A 144 -2.37 0.06 18.70
N GLN A 145 -1.43 0.40 19.57
CA GLN A 145 -1.40 1.69 20.29
C GLN A 145 -0.68 2.80 19.52
N ASN A 146 -0.06 2.49 18.38
CA ASN A 146 0.55 3.51 17.54
C ASN A 146 -0.54 4.38 16.89
N THR A 147 -0.29 5.68 16.83
CA THR A 147 -1.25 6.72 16.41
C THR A 147 -0.80 7.54 15.21
N GLY A 148 0.37 7.23 14.67
CA GLY A 148 0.92 7.89 13.49
C GLY A 148 0.38 7.31 12.18
N MET A 149 1.22 7.24 11.16
CA MET A 149 0.84 6.74 9.85
C MET A 149 0.34 5.28 9.93
N THR A 150 -0.74 4.98 9.22
CA THR A 150 -1.18 3.58 9.00
C THR A 150 -0.44 2.98 7.82
N PHE A 151 0.32 1.91 8.05
CA PHE A 151 0.90 1.10 6.99
C PHE A 151 0.02 -0.13 6.73
N ALA A 152 -0.64 -0.15 5.57
CA ALA A 152 -1.65 -1.14 5.21
C ALA A 152 -1.13 -2.08 4.11
N LEU A 153 -1.12 -3.39 4.38
CA LEU A 153 -0.63 -4.39 3.45
C LEU A 153 -1.80 -5.23 2.89
N ALA A 154 -1.96 -5.20 1.57
CA ALA A 154 -2.87 -6.09 0.85
C ALA A 154 -2.21 -7.47 0.68
N VAL A 155 -2.71 -8.47 1.40
CA VAL A 155 -2.18 -9.84 1.37
C VAL A 155 -3.30 -10.82 1.11
N ASN A 156 -3.09 -11.75 0.17
CA ASN A 156 -4.13 -12.63 -0.34
C ASN A 156 -5.39 -11.82 -0.74
N TYR A 157 -5.13 -10.73 -1.42
CA TYR A 157 -6.12 -9.73 -1.78
C TYR A 157 -6.43 -9.79 -3.29
N GLY A 158 -7.70 -9.58 -3.63
CA GLY A 158 -8.16 -9.32 -4.98
C GLY A 158 -9.49 -8.59 -4.92
N SER A 159 -9.58 -7.43 -5.59
CA SER A 159 -10.75 -6.55 -5.45
C SER A 159 -12.06 -7.20 -5.88
N ARG A 160 -12.06 -8.04 -6.92
CA ARG A 160 -13.28 -8.76 -7.31
C ARG A 160 -13.79 -9.68 -6.21
N ALA A 161 -12.90 -10.37 -5.49
CA ALA A 161 -13.26 -11.21 -4.34
C ALA A 161 -13.76 -10.35 -3.16
N GLU A 162 -13.09 -9.24 -2.88
CA GLU A 162 -13.52 -8.27 -1.86
C GLU A 162 -14.94 -7.75 -2.13
N LEU A 163 -15.19 -7.27 -3.35
CA LEU A 163 -16.50 -6.73 -3.74
C LEU A 163 -17.61 -7.78 -3.65
N THR A 164 -17.32 -9.02 -4.09
CA THR A 164 -18.27 -10.14 -3.96
C THR A 164 -18.57 -10.44 -2.49
N ARG A 165 -17.53 -10.47 -1.62
CA ARG A 165 -17.70 -10.66 -0.18
C ARG A 165 -18.52 -9.52 0.43
N ALA A 166 -18.22 -8.26 0.10
CA ALA A 166 -18.94 -7.10 0.61
C ALA A 166 -20.42 -7.14 0.22
N ALA A 167 -20.74 -7.54 -1.02
CA ALA A 167 -22.11 -7.71 -1.47
C ALA A 167 -22.86 -8.80 -0.67
N VAL A 168 -22.22 -9.93 -0.38
CA VAL A 168 -22.82 -10.99 0.45
C VAL A 168 -23.07 -10.50 1.88
N LEU A 169 -22.12 -9.78 2.48
CA LEU A 169 -22.29 -9.23 3.83
C LEU A 169 -23.43 -8.22 3.89
N LEU A 170 -23.53 -7.34 2.90
CA LEU A 170 -24.61 -6.38 2.81
C LEU A 170 -25.98 -7.06 2.62
N ALA A 171 -26.05 -8.10 1.78
CA ALA A 171 -27.26 -8.90 1.58
C ALA A 171 -27.71 -9.59 2.90
N ASN A 172 -26.77 -10.10 3.70
CA ASN A 172 -27.07 -10.67 5.01
C ASN A 172 -27.63 -9.59 5.97
N GLN A 173 -27.01 -8.40 6.03
CA GLN A 173 -27.49 -7.29 6.85
C GLN A 173 -28.94 -6.87 6.48
N ILE A 174 -29.27 -6.90 5.19
CA ILE A 174 -30.63 -6.63 4.70
C ILE A 174 -31.56 -7.75 5.13
N SER A 175 -31.17 -9.02 4.96
CA SER A 175 -32.01 -10.17 5.34
C SER A 175 -32.30 -10.23 6.84
N GLU A 176 -31.34 -9.79 7.65
CA GLU A 176 -31.48 -9.69 9.12
C GLU A 176 -32.26 -8.46 9.58
N GLY A 177 -32.64 -7.57 8.65
CA GLY A 177 -33.36 -6.33 8.95
C GLY A 177 -32.52 -5.23 9.57
N ALA A 178 -31.18 -5.36 9.54
CA ALA A 178 -30.26 -4.33 10.04
C ALA A 178 -30.19 -3.10 9.14
N ILE A 179 -30.42 -3.28 7.83
CA ILE A 179 -30.49 -2.22 6.81
C ILE A 179 -31.67 -2.50 5.90
N SER A 180 -32.46 -1.46 5.55
CA SER A 180 -33.51 -1.59 4.52
C SER A 180 -32.89 -1.58 3.12
N ALA A 181 -33.31 -2.50 2.24
CA ALA A 181 -32.84 -2.54 0.85
C ALA A 181 -33.05 -1.22 0.09
N ASP A 182 -34.16 -0.52 0.37
CA ASP A 182 -34.50 0.75 -0.29
C ASP A 182 -33.64 1.94 0.18
N SER A 183 -32.86 1.78 1.27
CA SER A 183 -32.04 2.85 1.85
C SER A 183 -30.54 2.60 1.74
N VAL A 184 -30.12 1.55 1.01
CA VAL A 184 -28.70 1.23 0.82
C VAL A 184 -27.97 2.36 0.09
N THR A 185 -26.84 2.77 0.65
CA THR A 185 -25.94 3.78 0.09
C THR A 185 -24.58 3.22 -0.24
N PRO A 186 -23.74 3.90 -1.05
CA PRO A 186 -22.33 3.52 -1.22
C PRO A 186 -21.58 3.38 0.10
N ALA A 187 -21.84 4.25 1.08
CA ALA A 187 -21.21 4.19 2.40
C ALA A 187 -21.56 2.91 3.18
N ASP A 188 -22.74 2.34 2.99
CA ASP A 188 -23.11 1.05 3.62
C ASP A 188 -22.36 -0.11 2.97
N PHE A 189 -22.08 -0.02 1.67
CA PHE A 189 -21.24 -1.00 0.98
C PHE A 189 -19.79 -0.91 1.44
N GLU A 190 -19.23 0.30 1.55
CA GLU A 190 -17.85 0.58 1.99
C GLU A 190 -17.54 0.02 3.38
N LYS A 191 -18.51 0.06 4.31
CA LYS A 191 -18.37 -0.56 5.65
C LYS A 191 -18.06 -2.05 5.61
N ASN A 192 -18.38 -2.73 4.50
CA ASN A 192 -18.14 -4.16 4.30
C ASN A 192 -16.85 -4.46 3.53
N LEU A 193 -16.13 -3.44 3.02
CA LEU A 193 -14.84 -3.62 2.39
C LEU A 193 -13.74 -3.93 3.43
N TYR A 194 -12.68 -4.59 3.02
CA TYR A 194 -11.50 -4.82 3.87
C TYR A 194 -10.83 -3.52 4.30
N THR A 195 -10.97 -2.47 3.49
CA THR A 195 -10.42 -1.14 3.72
C THR A 195 -11.33 -0.23 4.55
N ALA A 196 -12.47 -0.72 5.05
CA ALA A 196 -13.41 0.07 5.84
C ALA A 196 -12.72 0.88 6.94
N GLY A 197 -12.96 2.19 6.99
CA GLY A 197 -12.34 3.11 7.95
C GLY A 197 -10.95 3.63 7.54
N LEU A 198 -10.42 3.26 6.37
CA LEU A 198 -9.32 3.97 5.71
C LEU A 198 -9.89 4.97 4.70
N PRO A 199 -9.24 6.13 4.48
CA PRO A 199 -9.56 6.98 3.34
C PRO A 199 -9.23 6.26 2.03
N ASP A 200 -9.91 6.60 0.96
CA ASP A 200 -9.54 6.14 -0.38
C ASP A 200 -8.16 6.69 -0.79
N PRO A 201 -7.38 5.96 -1.61
CA PRO A 201 -6.10 6.46 -2.09
C PRO A 201 -6.26 7.72 -2.94
N ASP A 202 -5.48 8.75 -2.64
CA ASP A 202 -5.34 9.93 -3.49
C ASP A 202 -4.46 9.65 -4.70
N LEU A 203 -3.42 8.85 -4.50
CA LEU A 203 -2.41 8.52 -5.50
C LEU A 203 -2.14 7.01 -5.51
N LEU A 204 -2.23 6.39 -6.69
CA LEU A 204 -1.71 5.05 -6.94
C LEU A 204 -0.39 5.15 -7.70
N ILE A 205 0.68 4.63 -7.14
CA ILE A 205 1.98 4.45 -7.81
C ILE A 205 2.08 3.01 -8.30
N ARG A 206 2.44 2.83 -9.57
CA ARG A 206 2.81 1.51 -10.09
C ARG A 206 4.19 1.54 -10.71
N THR A 207 5.06 0.64 -10.25
CA THR A 207 6.43 0.47 -10.77
C THR A 207 6.44 -0.44 -12.00
N SER A 208 7.54 -0.36 -12.80
CA SER A 208 7.82 -1.31 -13.89
C SER A 208 7.05 -1.08 -15.19
N GLY A 209 6.52 0.14 -15.41
CA GLY A 209 5.94 0.57 -16.70
C GLY A 209 4.58 -0.03 -17.08
N GLU A 210 3.94 -0.78 -16.19
CA GLU A 210 2.69 -1.48 -16.48
C GLU A 210 1.46 -0.63 -16.19
N LEU A 211 0.63 -0.38 -17.19
CA LEU A 211 -0.55 0.47 -17.11
C LEU A 211 -1.82 -0.36 -16.92
N ARG A 212 -1.99 -0.97 -15.76
CA ARG A 212 -3.17 -1.73 -15.35
C ARG A 212 -3.29 -1.80 -13.83
N LEU A 213 -4.50 -2.00 -13.28
CA LEU A 213 -4.75 -2.08 -11.83
C LEU A 213 -4.52 -3.49 -11.25
N SER A 214 -4.52 -4.52 -12.07
CA SER A 214 -4.28 -5.91 -11.67
C SER A 214 -5.19 -6.39 -10.54
N ASN A 215 -6.47 -6.07 -10.60
CA ASN A 215 -7.47 -6.45 -9.59
C ASN A 215 -7.18 -5.86 -8.18
N TYR A 216 -6.55 -4.69 -8.13
CA TYR A 216 -6.21 -4.00 -6.89
C TYR A 216 -7.13 -2.79 -6.66
N LEU A 217 -7.77 -2.71 -5.50
CA LEU A 217 -8.56 -1.59 -4.97
C LEU A 217 -9.54 -0.95 -5.99
N LEU A 218 -10.28 -1.77 -6.78
CA LEU A 218 -11.13 -1.26 -7.89
C LEU A 218 -12.21 -0.27 -7.43
N TRP A 219 -12.76 -0.44 -6.23
CA TRP A 219 -13.72 0.49 -5.66
C TRP A 219 -13.03 1.77 -5.18
N GLN A 220 -11.98 1.60 -4.39
CA GLN A 220 -11.30 2.68 -3.69
C GLN A 220 -10.49 3.61 -4.61
N LEU A 221 -10.07 3.12 -5.79
CA LEU A 221 -9.30 3.89 -6.77
C LEU A 221 -10.17 4.70 -7.74
N ALA A 222 -11.48 4.81 -7.50
CA ALA A 222 -12.42 5.46 -8.42
C ALA A 222 -12.03 6.91 -8.79
N TYR A 223 -11.40 7.64 -7.85
CA TYR A 223 -10.96 9.03 -8.03
C TYR A 223 -9.48 9.25 -7.74
N SER A 224 -8.70 8.17 -7.70
CA SER A 224 -7.26 8.24 -7.45
C SER A 224 -6.50 8.70 -8.69
N GLU A 225 -5.49 9.53 -8.50
CA GLU A 225 -4.51 9.84 -9.54
C GLU A 225 -3.58 8.63 -9.75
N LEU A 226 -3.19 8.38 -11.00
CA LEU A 226 -2.32 7.25 -11.36
C LEU A 226 -0.94 7.75 -11.78
N TYR A 227 0.10 7.24 -11.13
CA TYR A 227 1.49 7.47 -11.51
C TYR A 227 2.17 6.15 -11.87
N VAL A 228 2.71 6.05 -13.08
CA VAL A 228 3.41 4.84 -13.56
C VAL A 228 4.86 5.20 -13.85
N THR A 229 5.80 4.49 -13.20
CA THR A 229 7.23 4.65 -13.46
C THR A 229 7.82 3.41 -14.13
N GLN A 230 8.84 3.60 -14.96
CA GLN A 230 9.60 2.52 -15.59
C GLN A 230 10.53 1.81 -14.59
N THR A 231 10.84 2.45 -13.46
CA THR A 231 11.70 1.90 -12.41
C THR A 231 11.12 0.58 -11.88
N TYR A 232 11.92 -0.47 -11.79
CA TYR A 232 11.55 -1.70 -11.11
C TYR A 232 11.48 -1.49 -9.61
N TRP A 233 10.56 -2.22 -8.93
CA TRP A 233 10.36 -2.03 -7.49
C TRP A 233 11.65 -2.08 -6.65
N PRO A 234 12.61 -3.04 -6.85
CA PRO A 234 13.83 -3.05 -6.05
C PRO A 234 14.75 -1.83 -6.24
N ASP A 235 14.60 -1.06 -7.32
CA ASP A 235 15.34 0.17 -7.58
C ASP A 235 14.53 1.43 -7.27
N PHE A 236 13.27 1.29 -6.80
CA PHE A 236 12.41 2.41 -6.45
C PHE A 236 12.88 3.06 -5.15
N SER A 237 13.25 4.33 -5.25
CA SER A 237 13.86 5.12 -4.18
C SER A 237 12.92 6.18 -3.60
N LYS A 238 13.35 6.84 -2.50
CA LYS A 238 12.70 8.03 -1.96
C LYS A 238 12.55 9.15 -3.02
N TRP A 239 13.48 9.21 -3.97
CA TRP A 239 13.45 10.20 -5.04
C TRP A 239 12.39 9.89 -6.10
N ASP A 240 12.18 8.61 -6.43
CA ASP A 240 11.07 8.19 -7.29
C ASP A 240 9.73 8.45 -6.61
N PHE A 241 9.67 8.29 -5.29
CA PHE A 241 8.50 8.63 -4.50
C PHE A 241 8.22 10.15 -4.57
N LEU A 242 9.24 11.01 -4.39
CA LEU A 242 9.08 12.46 -4.52
C LEU A 242 8.65 12.87 -5.94
N ARG A 243 9.17 12.23 -6.99
CA ARG A 243 8.72 12.50 -8.37
C ARG A 243 7.24 12.19 -8.55
N ALA A 244 6.75 11.10 -7.95
CA ALA A 244 5.34 10.76 -7.96
C ALA A 244 4.47 11.79 -7.23
N ILE A 245 4.94 12.29 -6.06
CA ILE A 245 4.25 13.36 -5.33
C ILE A 245 4.25 14.66 -6.12
N LYS A 246 5.38 15.05 -6.71
CA LYS A 246 5.50 16.28 -7.55
C LYS A 246 4.53 16.21 -8.73
N ASP A 247 4.45 15.06 -9.42
CA ASP A 247 3.53 14.85 -10.52
C ASP A 247 2.07 14.97 -10.05
N TYR A 248 1.73 14.33 -8.92
CA TYR A 248 0.40 14.45 -8.30
C TYR A 248 0.03 15.91 -8.02
N GLN A 249 0.94 16.69 -7.43
CA GLN A 249 0.70 18.09 -7.07
C GLN A 249 0.57 19.01 -8.29
N ALA A 250 1.13 18.63 -9.43
CA ALA A 250 0.99 19.37 -10.67
C ALA A 250 -0.38 19.19 -11.36
N ARG A 251 -1.19 18.23 -10.90
CA ARG A 251 -2.49 17.90 -11.49
C ARG A 251 -3.62 18.71 -10.87
N GLU A 252 -4.59 19.10 -11.70
CA GLU A 252 -5.85 19.70 -11.23
C GLU A 252 -6.89 18.59 -11.01
N ARG A 253 -7.19 18.26 -9.75
CA ARG A 253 -8.19 17.25 -9.40
C ARG A 253 -9.61 17.81 -9.58
N ARG A 254 -10.37 17.21 -10.51
CA ARG A 254 -11.76 17.60 -10.82
C ARG A 254 -12.70 16.45 -10.50
N PHE A 255 -13.39 16.51 -9.39
CA PHE A 255 -14.39 15.51 -8.96
C PHE A 255 -15.73 15.65 -9.71
N GLY A 256 -15.68 15.76 -11.04
CA GLY A 256 -16.89 15.92 -11.88
C GLY A 256 -17.51 17.33 -11.87
N GLY A 257 -16.93 18.28 -11.15
CA GLY A 257 -17.37 19.69 -11.17
C GLY A 257 -16.78 20.48 -12.34
N VAL A 258 -17.59 21.32 -12.99
CA VAL A 258 -17.13 22.34 -13.95
C VAL A 258 -16.91 23.62 -13.15
N LYS A 259 -15.71 24.22 -13.25
CA LYS A 259 -15.48 25.60 -12.79
C LYS A 259 -15.97 26.56 -13.83
#